data_6234b1ec6757d3d353d746d9b8c03bf8
#
_entry.id   6234b1ec6757d3d353d746d9b8c03bf8
#
_cell.length_a   1.000
_cell.length_b   1.000
_cell.length_c   1.000
_cell.angle_alpha   90.00
_cell.angle_beta   90.00
_cell.angle_gamma   90.00
#
_symmetry.space_group_name_H-M   'P 1'
#
loop_
_entity.id
_entity.type
_entity.pdbx_description
1 polymer ?
#
loop_
_entity_poly.entity_id
_entity_poly.type
_entity_poly.pdbx_seq_one_letter_code
_entity_poly.pdbx_strand_id
1 'polypeptide(L)'
;MAGSTRLGSLLETSNTLDILIYIRDHPLCKKTDVYRNVSRNIRIPAKIDEMEGMGLILFGGVIGSSATHLSLTEKGERLMDLLTEAESLLEDSD
;
A
#
# COMPACT_ATOMS: atom_id res chain seq x y z
N MET A 1 -16.90 -17.19 11.20
CA MET A 1 -16.28 -17.34 10.69
C MET A 1 -15.23 -16.96 10.70
N ALA A 2 -14.92 -17.17 10.72
CA ALA A 2 -13.99 -16.91 10.86
C ALA A 2 -13.08 -16.69 10.20
N GLY A 3 -12.27 -16.66 10.31
CA GLY A 3 -11.20 -16.70 9.58
C GLY A 3 -10.95 -15.61 8.72
N SER A 4 -10.73 -14.51 9.18
CA SER A 4 -10.26 -13.47 8.32
C SER A 4 -8.94 -13.87 7.72
N THR A 5 -8.85 -13.79 6.43
CA THR A 5 -7.57 -13.95 5.76
C THR A 5 -6.78 -12.66 5.93
N ARG A 6 -5.47 -12.74 5.66
CA ARG A 6 -4.68 -11.52 5.66
C ARG A 6 -5.15 -10.54 4.61
N LEU A 7 -5.52 -11.05 3.45
CA LEU A 7 -6.03 -10.19 2.39
C LEU A 7 -7.34 -9.55 2.82
N GLY A 8 -8.25 -10.31 3.42
CA GLY A 8 -9.51 -9.77 3.90
C GLY A 8 -9.29 -8.67 4.91
N SER A 9 -8.40 -8.89 5.86
CA SER A 9 -8.08 -7.89 6.86
C SER A 9 -7.52 -6.62 6.21
N LEU A 10 -6.64 -6.79 5.24
CA LEU A 10 -6.04 -5.65 4.55
C LEU A 10 -7.07 -4.85 3.79
N LEU A 11 -8.05 -5.52 3.17
CA LEU A 11 -9.05 -4.86 2.37
C LEU A 11 -10.21 -4.29 3.17
N GLU A 12 -10.30 -4.62 4.46
CA GLU A 12 -11.33 -4.06 5.32
C GLU A 12 -11.18 -2.56 5.48
N THR A 13 -9.95 -2.07 5.39
CA THR A 13 -9.71 -0.64 5.47
C THR A 13 -9.56 -0.08 4.07
N SER A 14 -9.82 1.20 3.94
CA SER A 14 -9.80 1.86 2.65
C SER A 14 -8.39 2.06 2.14
N ASN A 15 -8.30 2.27 0.85
CA ASN A 15 -7.10 2.80 0.21
C ASN A 15 -5.94 1.83 0.06
N THR A 16 -6.17 0.52 0.22
CA THR A 16 -5.08 -0.45 0.04
C THR A 16 -4.44 -0.34 -1.33
N LEU A 17 -5.27 -0.44 -2.37
CA LEU A 17 -4.75 -0.38 -3.74
C LEU A 17 -4.18 0.99 -4.04
N ASP A 18 -4.86 2.04 -3.58
CA ASP A 18 -4.40 3.41 -3.82
C ASP A 18 -3.02 3.66 -3.23
N ILE A 19 -2.76 3.12 -2.03
CA ILE A 19 -1.46 3.26 -1.39
C ILE A 19 -0.39 2.55 -2.22
N LEU A 20 -0.67 1.33 -2.65
CA LEU A 20 0.29 0.57 -3.44
C LEU A 20 0.61 1.27 -4.75
N ILE A 21 -0.42 1.78 -5.43
CA ILE A 21 -0.23 2.49 -6.68
C ILE A 21 0.59 3.75 -6.47
N TYR A 22 0.29 4.49 -5.40
CA TYR A 22 1.02 5.73 -5.14
C TYR A 22 2.51 5.44 -4.91
N ILE A 23 2.83 4.42 -4.12
CA ILE A 23 4.23 4.10 -3.83
C ILE A 23 4.92 3.61 -5.10
N ARG A 24 4.23 2.86 -5.95
CA ARG A 24 4.81 2.43 -7.23
C ARG A 24 5.16 3.62 -8.09
N ASP A 25 4.26 4.59 -8.16
CA ASP A 25 4.46 5.76 -9.03
C ASP A 25 5.43 6.78 -8.45
N HIS A 26 5.63 6.73 -7.14
CA HIS A 26 6.51 7.67 -6.45
C HIS A 26 7.49 6.91 -5.57
N PRO A 27 8.44 6.20 -6.19
CA PRO A 27 9.41 5.43 -5.38
C PRO A 27 10.18 6.35 -4.47
N LEU A 28 10.48 5.86 -3.29
CA LEU A 28 11.19 6.61 -2.26
C LEU A 28 10.37 7.76 -1.69
N CYS A 29 9.04 7.70 -1.81
CA CYS A 29 8.19 8.67 -1.15
C CYS A 29 8.18 8.42 0.37
N LYS A 30 7.68 9.38 1.12
CA LYS A 30 7.60 9.29 2.58
C LYS A 30 6.16 8.99 3.00
N LYS A 31 5.99 8.51 4.25
CA LYS A 31 4.64 8.27 4.76
C LYS A 31 3.78 9.52 4.69
N THR A 32 4.38 10.69 4.95
CA THR A 32 3.63 11.94 4.90
C THR A 32 3.15 12.23 3.49
N ASP A 33 3.91 11.83 2.47
CA ASP A 33 3.49 12.02 1.09
C ASP A 33 2.25 11.21 0.78
N VAL A 34 2.20 9.96 1.26
CA VAL A 34 1.03 9.12 1.08
C VAL A 34 -0.16 9.71 1.82
N TYR A 35 0.06 10.14 3.05
CA TYR A 35 -1.00 10.73 3.87
C TYR A 35 -1.59 11.97 3.19
N ARG A 36 -0.74 12.77 2.55
CA ARG A 36 -1.22 13.98 1.90
C ARG A 36 -1.93 13.74 0.58
N ASN A 37 -1.46 12.74 -0.17
CA ASN A 37 -1.85 12.60 -1.56
C ASN A 37 -2.85 11.49 -1.82
N VAL A 38 -2.91 10.49 -0.94
CA VAL A 38 -3.86 9.39 -1.09
C VAL A 38 -5.10 9.66 -0.24
N SER A 39 -4.90 9.86 1.05
CA SER A 39 -6.01 10.09 1.96
C SER A 39 -5.46 10.65 3.26
N ARG A 40 -6.13 11.66 3.80
CA ARG A 40 -5.74 12.23 5.09
C ARG A 40 -6.37 11.52 6.26
N ASN A 41 -6.71 10.26 6.08
CA ASN A 41 -7.22 9.43 7.15
C ASN A 41 -6.08 9.16 8.14
N ILE A 42 -6.36 9.35 9.42
CA ILE A 42 -5.32 9.18 10.45
C ILE A 42 -4.84 7.74 10.55
N ARG A 43 -5.54 6.79 9.94
CA ARG A 43 -5.15 5.39 9.95
C ARG A 43 -4.12 5.05 8.87
N ILE A 44 -3.83 5.98 7.97
CA ILE A 44 -2.90 5.72 6.89
C ILE A 44 -1.50 5.31 7.38
N PRO A 45 -0.91 6.02 8.35
CA PRO A 45 0.42 5.60 8.82
C PRO A 45 0.42 4.19 9.40
N ALA A 46 -0.60 3.83 10.18
CA ALA A 46 -0.68 2.49 10.75
C ALA A 46 -0.86 1.44 9.66
N LYS A 47 -1.63 1.76 8.63
CA LYS A 47 -1.82 0.84 7.53
C LYS A 47 -0.53 0.60 6.76
N ILE A 48 0.27 1.65 6.57
CA ILE A 48 1.56 1.50 5.92
C ILE A 48 2.47 0.59 6.75
N ASP A 49 2.46 0.75 8.08
CA ASP A 49 3.25 -0.11 8.97
C ASP A 49 2.78 -1.55 8.86
N GLU A 50 1.47 -1.77 8.79
CA GLU A 50 0.91 -3.11 8.63
C GLU A 50 1.36 -3.74 7.32
N MET A 51 1.35 -2.97 6.26
CA MET A 51 1.76 -3.46 4.95
C MET A 51 3.26 -3.77 4.92
N GLU A 52 4.06 -2.98 5.63
CA GLU A 52 5.47 -3.28 5.76
C GLU A 52 5.67 -4.61 6.51
N GLY A 53 4.89 -4.82 7.56
CA GLY A 53 4.95 -6.07 8.31
C GLY A 53 4.54 -7.29 7.49
N MET A 54 3.72 -7.09 6.47
CA MET A 54 3.33 -8.15 5.56
C MET A 54 4.33 -8.37 4.43
N GLY A 55 5.39 -7.56 4.37
CA GLY A 55 6.39 -7.69 3.33
C GLY A 55 6.01 -7.04 2.01
N LEU A 56 5.05 -6.14 2.03
CA LEU A 56 4.60 -5.47 0.81
C LEU A 56 5.34 -4.18 0.55
N ILE A 57 5.80 -3.52 1.60
CA ILE A 57 6.49 -2.25 1.54
C ILE A 57 7.82 -2.39 2.24
N LEU A 58 8.83 -1.76 1.68
CA LEU A 58 10.16 -1.72 2.26
C LEU A 58 10.42 -0.31 2.77
N PHE A 59 10.83 -0.23 4.04
CA PHE A 59 11.26 1.03 4.62
C PHE A 59 12.77 1.17 4.43
N GLY A 60 13.21 2.30 3.96
CA GLY A 60 14.63 2.49 3.76
C GLY A 60 15.04 3.92 3.97
N GLY A 61 16.34 4.13 4.12
CA GLY A 61 16.90 5.45 4.23
C GLY A 61 17.50 5.88 2.92
N VAL A 62 17.62 7.18 2.77
CA VAL A 62 18.30 7.78 1.62
C VAL A 62 19.43 8.59 2.18
N ILE A 63 20.61 8.52 1.56
CA ILE A 63 21.78 9.27 2.02
C ILE A 63 21.44 10.75 2.04
N GLY A 64 21.74 11.37 3.18
CA GLY A 64 21.46 12.79 3.35
C GLY A 64 20.08 13.12 3.87
N SER A 65 19.24 12.08 4.14
CA SER A 65 17.91 12.29 4.67
C SER A 65 17.73 11.48 5.95
N SER A 66 17.09 12.08 6.94
CA SER A 66 16.75 11.38 8.16
C SER A 66 15.38 10.72 8.07
N ALA A 67 14.65 10.95 7.00
CA ALA A 67 13.31 10.42 6.86
C ALA A 67 13.33 8.97 6.37
N THR A 68 12.28 8.24 6.71
CA THR A 68 12.08 6.90 6.18
C THR A 68 11.40 7.01 4.83
N HIS A 69 11.94 6.33 3.86
CA HIS A 69 11.42 6.34 2.50
C HIS A 69 10.81 4.98 2.19
N LEU A 70 9.79 4.98 1.35
CA LEU A 70 8.99 3.80 1.07
C LEU A 70 9.24 3.32 -0.35
N SER A 71 9.25 2.00 -0.53
CA SER A 71 9.25 1.42 -1.85
C SER A 71 8.46 0.12 -1.79
N LEU A 72 7.96 -0.35 -2.94
CA LEU A 72 7.29 -1.63 -2.98
C LEU A 72 8.31 -2.75 -3.06
N THR A 73 8.03 -3.83 -2.35
CA THR A 73 8.77 -5.07 -2.55
C THR A 73 8.23 -5.76 -3.80
N GLU A 74 8.93 -6.79 -4.25
CA GLU A 74 8.44 -7.61 -5.35
C GLU A 74 7.06 -8.18 -5.01
N LYS A 75 6.90 -8.61 -3.77
CA LYS A 75 5.62 -9.12 -3.29
C LYS A 75 4.53 -8.05 -3.34
N GLY A 76 4.89 -6.81 -2.99
CA GLY A 76 3.94 -5.71 -3.04
C GLY A 76 3.52 -5.38 -4.45
N GLU A 77 4.46 -5.38 -5.38
CA GLU A 77 4.13 -5.14 -6.78
C GLU A 77 3.22 -6.22 -7.33
N ARG A 78 3.50 -7.47 -6.96
CA ARG A 78 2.67 -8.57 -7.42
C ARG A 78 1.26 -8.47 -6.87
N LEU A 79 1.12 -8.14 -5.60
CA LEU A 79 -0.20 -7.96 -5.02
C LEU A 79 -0.93 -6.81 -5.70
N MET A 80 -0.23 -5.72 -5.96
CA MET A 80 -0.83 -4.59 -6.64
C MET A 80 -1.36 -4.99 -8.02
N ASP A 81 -0.59 -5.77 -8.77
CA ASP A 81 -1.03 -6.24 -10.08
C ASP A 81 -2.28 -7.09 -9.97
N LEU A 82 -2.33 -7.98 -8.97
CA LEU A 82 -3.48 -8.85 -8.79
C LEU A 82 -4.72 -8.06 -8.38
N LEU A 83 -4.54 -7.05 -7.52
CA LEU A 83 -5.67 -6.22 -7.12
C LEU A 83 -6.15 -5.35 -8.28
N THR A 84 -5.25 -4.85 -9.11
CA THR A 84 -5.63 -4.07 -10.27
C THR A 84 -6.42 -4.94 -11.24
N GLU A 85 -6.00 -6.17 -11.41
CA GLU A 85 -6.71 -7.11 -12.26
C GLU A 85 -8.11 -7.39 -11.71
N ALA A 86 -8.20 -7.56 -10.39
CA ALA A 86 -9.50 -7.79 -9.76
C ALA A 86 -10.42 -6.57 -9.93
N GLU A 87 -9.86 -5.38 -9.82
CA GLU A 87 -10.62 -4.15 -10.01
C GLU A 87 -11.16 -4.08 -11.43
N SER A 88 -10.34 -4.47 -12.39
CA SER A 88 -10.73 -4.47 -13.79
C SER A 88 -11.90 -5.42 -14.03
N LEU A 89 -11.92 -6.56 -13.34
CA LEU A 89 -13.04 -7.49 -13.45
C LEU A 89 -14.34 -6.87 -12.97
N LEU A 90 -14.28 -6.07 -11.92
CA LEU A 90 -15.47 -5.44 -11.39
C LEU A 90 -15.99 -4.33 -12.29
N GLU A 91 -15.08 -3.61 -12.93
CA GLU A 91 -15.46 -2.55 -13.84
C GLU A 91 -16.00 -3.08 -15.14
N ASP A 92 -15.61 -4.27 -15.50
CA ASP A 92 -15.98 -4.88 -16.75
C ASP A 92 -17.26 -5.65 -16.61
N SER A 93 -18.15 -5.17 -15.84
CA SER A 93 -19.34 -5.94 -15.57
C SER A 93 -20.33 -5.66 -16.61
N ASP A 94 -20.60 -6.45 -17.37
CA ASP A 94 -21.66 -6.29 -18.25
C ASP A 94 -22.51 -7.37 -18.24
#